data_13dc904e8a64d36be4930bad45c5e147
#
_entry.id   13dc904e8a64d36be4930bad45c5e147
#
_cell.length_a   1.000
_cell.length_b   1.000
_cell.length_c   1.000
_cell.angle_alpha   90.00
_cell.angle_beta   90.00
_cell.angle_gamma   90.00
#
_symmetry.space_group_name_H-M   'P 1'
#
loop_
_entity.id
_entity.type
_entity.pdbx_description
1 polymer ?
#
loop_
_entity_poly.entity_id
_entity_poly.type
_entity_poly.pdbx_seq_one_letter_code
_entity_poly.pdbx_strand_id
1 'polypeptide(L)'
;MKQSLCTGLISPSDYLISLLDSIGIWYEEIDFKKELSKNYSVIILEKVSLNSSQQTKVNDFLRNDGSVLEISTKPYFYSDELTKSYSKTIFNNNSESGFNRVAPIDIYSHWASAKSSSTLSGLVGFQKTENSNYQNVCFLGLDINSLPKATSYTRKRFYSPSGLFPDEIVNKVSRDSLSDLIELCIKKLLYARNLPFIKKWTSPKPEPVFGFRVDSDFGSKKSLDSIYNLLSDFGIKATWFLHVQAHENYLEHLKTFGEQELALHGYNHGYSGSIAKIQENIRTGLSVLESSGIHPSGFCAPYGIWNFGLQEVLSEFNFNYTSEFTSGYDSVPFVVPKSTNLQIPIHPICTGSMNRKGYSSDQIKEYFLSVYERKKSFYKPIFFYHHPMQKGLDIFGDIFKKVQADGLTNLTFNEYASFWKKRQDQQISIYSEGQKIFIESNDLELYLYISNTNNEFDLVSSKTQILEKSVYSTFKYDTPSLPSNSEIEQIHQNRFQLYKTNILDWRNRQRL
;
A
#
# COMPACT_ATOMS: atom_id res chain seq x y z
N MET A 1 -10.90 3.85 -34.71
CA MET A 1 -9.74 2.94 -34.72
C MET A 1 -9.64 2.37 -33.30
N LYS A 2 -9.52 1.05 -33.16
CA LYS A 2 -9.39 0.36 -31.87
C LYS A 2 -8.01 0.66 -31.27
N GLN A 3 -7.96 1.23 -30.07
CA GLN A 3 -6.74 1.58 -29.37
C GLN A 3 -6.69 0.83 -28.04
N SER A 4 -5.60 0.11 -27.78
CA SER A 4 -5.37 -0.55 -26.49
C SER A 4 -5.12 0.46 -25.38
N LEU A 5 -5.67 0.22 -24.18
CA LEU A 5 -5.39 0.97 -22.97
C LEU A 5 -4.30 0.29 -22.11
N CYS A 6 -3.57 -0.66 -22.68
CA CYS A 6 -2.44 -1.33 -22.02
C CYS A 6 -1.29 -0.36 -21.77
N THR A 7 -0.62 -0.52 -20.64
CA THR A 7 0.64 0.15 -20.34
C THR A 7 1.82 -0.73 -20.77
N GLY A 8 2.69 -0.21 -21.64
CA GLY A 8 3.90 -0.91 -22.06
C GLY A 8 5.04 -0.67 -21.09
N LEU A 9 5.79 -1.71 -20.73
CA LEU A 9 6.95 -1.59 -19.84
C LEU A 9 8.25 -1.89 -20.59
N ILE A 10 9.25 -1.05 -20.40
CA ILE A 10 10.60 -1.31 -20.94
C ILE A 10 11.53 -1.64 -19.78
N SER A 11 11.97 -2.90 -19.72
CA SER A 11 12.89 -3.45 -18.72
C SER A 11 12.53 -3.06 -17.27
N PRO A 12 11.32 -3.38 -16.81
CA PRO A 12 10.88 -3.01 -15.46
C PRO A 12 11.66 -3.78 -14.40
N SER A 13 11.91 -3.13 -13.25
CA SER A 13 12.39 -3.82 -12.07
C SER A 13 11.27 -4.58 -11.34
N ASP A 14 11.62 -5.60 -10.56
CA ASP A 14 10.66 -6.30 -9.68
C ASP A 14 9.93 -5.33 -8.74
N TYR A 15 10.61 -4.23 -8.34
CA TYR A 15 10.00 -3.24 -7.45
C TYR A 15 8.93 -2.41 -8.17
N LEU A 16 9.20 -1.98 -9.42
CA LEU A 16 8.20 -1.31 -10.25
C LEU A 16 7.01 -2.23 -10.54
N ILE A 17 7.26 -3.47 -10.95
CA ILE A 17 6.20 -4.48 -11.15
C ILE A 17 5.34 -4.60 -9.90
N SER A 18 5.95 -4.77 -8.73
CA SER A 18 5.22 -4.89 -7.46
C SER A 18 4.39 -3.63 -7.12
N LEU A 19 4.81 -2.42 -7.54
CA LEU A 19 4.00 -1.20 -7.40
C LEU A 19 2.81 -1.21 -8.38
N LEU A 20 3.03 -1.56 -9.64
CA LEU A 20 1.99 -1.59 -10.67
C LEU A 20 0.92 -2.64 -10.38
N ASP A 21 1.32 -3.81 -9.88
CA ASP A 21 0.40 -4.86 -9.40
C ASP A 21 -0.46 -4.37 -8.24
N SER A 22 0.15 -3.61 -7.31
CA SER A 22 -0.57 -3.00 -6.19
C SER A 22 -1.60 -1.97 -6.68
N ILE A 23 -1.22 -1.11 -7.62
CA ILE A 23 -2.14 -0.17 -8.28
C ILE A 23 -3.24 -0.94 -9.02
N GLY A 24 -2.88 -2.00 -9.74
CA GLY A 24 -3.80 -2.88 -10.46
C GLY A 24 -4.08 -2.44 -11.90
N ILE A 25 -3.15 -1.77 -12.52
CA ILE A 25 -3.24 -1.43 -13.96
C ILE A 25 -2.94 -2.65 -14.83
N TRP A 26 -3.45 -2.63 -16.05
CA TRP A 26 -3.07 -3.60 -17.06
C TRP A 26 -1.78 -3.16 -17.74
N TYR A 27 -0.76 -4.02 -17.75
CA TYR A 27 0.52 -3.76 -18.38
C TYR A 27 1.09 -5.02 -19.06
N GLU A 28 2.00 -4.82 -20.00
CA GLU A 28 2.80 -5.86 -20.67
C GLU A 28 4.23 -5.36 -20.86
N GLU A 29 5.20 -6.27 -20.87
CA GLU A 29 6.54 -5.93 -21.36
C GLU A 29 6.49 -5.69 -22.86
N ILE A 30 7.21 -4.65 -23.33
CA ILE A 30 7.16 -4.23 -24.73
C ILE A 30 7.84 -5.24 -25.63
N ASP A 31 7.10 -5.74 -26.59
CA ASP A 31 7.63 -6.39 -27.77
C ASP A 31 7.85 -5.35 -28.89
N PHE A 32 9.11 -4.96 -29.08
CA PHE A 32 9.48 -4.00 -30.14
C PHE A 32 9.23 -4.50 -31.58
N LYS A 33 8.79 -5.74 -31.79
CA LYS A 33 8.35 -6.22 -33.10
C LYS A 33 6.93 -5.77 -33.44
N LYS A 34 6.12 -5.46 -32.43
CA LYS A 34 4.75 -4.95 -32.57
C LYS A 34 4.74 -3.44 -32.87
N GLU A 35 3.67 -2.94 -33.45
CA GLU A 35 3.39 -1.51 -33.59
C GLU A 35 2.98 -0.92 -32.24
N LEU A 36 3.81 -0.05 -31.65
CA LEU A 36 3.63 0.42 -30.27
C LEU A 36 2.33 1.22 -30.10
N SER A 37 1.98 2.09 -31.04
CA SER A 37 0.80 2.97 -30.97
C SER A 37 -0.54 2.22 -30.96
N LYS A 38 -0.60 1.02 -31.53
CA LYS A 38 -1.80 0.17 -31.49
C LYS A 38 -1.93 -0.65 -30.24
N ASN A 39 -0.79 -0.99 -29.62
CA ASN A 39 -0.75 -1.94 -28.51
C ASN A 39 -0.68 -1.27 -27.13
N TYR A 40 -0.18 -0.03 -27.06
CA TYR A 40 0.02 0.65 -25.77
C TYR A 40 -0.53 2.07 -25.80
N SER A 41 -1.05 2.52 -24.65
CA SER A 41 -1.48 3.92 -24.45
C SER A 41 -0.42 4.75 -23.74
N VAL A 42 0.31 4.16 -22.80
CA VAL A 42 1.42 4.75 -22.06
C VAL A 42 2.57 3.77 -22.07
N ILE A 43 3.80 4.26 -22.25
CA ILE A 43 5.01 3.47 -22.06
C ILE A 43 5.70 3.96 -20.80
N ILE A 44 6.10 3.04 -19.92
CA ILE A 44 6.90 3.35 -18.74
C ILE A 44 8.33 2.89 -19.00
N LEU A 45 9.26 3.84 -18.84
CA LEU A 45 10.70 3.57 -18.89
C LEU A 45 11.31 3.73 -17.50
N GLU A 46 11.99 2.70 -17.03
CA GLU A 46 12.77 2.74 -15.81
C GLU A 46 14.26 2.63 -16.14
N LYS A 47 15.04 3.70 -15.98
CA LYS A 47 16.53 3.75 -16.09
C LYS A 47 17.12 2.79 -17.15
N VAL A 48 16.75 2.91 -18.38
CA VAL A 48 17.14 1.99 -19.45
C VAL A 48 18.07 2.68 -20.45
N SER A 49 19.08 1.99 -20.94
CA SER A 49 19.78 2.36 -22.17
C SER A 49 19.04 1.76 -23.36
N LEU A 50 18.32 2.59 -24.10
CA LEU A 50 17.71 2.21 -25.37
C LEU A 50 18.78 2.23 -26.48
N ASN A 51 18.79 1.21 -27.34
CA ASN A 51 19.56 1.30 -28.59
C ASN A 51 18.86 2.24 -29.58
N SER A 52 19.57 2.65 -30.63
CA SER A 52 19.08 3.64 -31.61
C SER A 52 17.74 3.20 -32.26
N SER A 53 17.57 1.92 -32.56
CA SER A 53 16.32 1.40 -33.13
C SER A 53 15.14 1.49 -32.14
N GLN A 54 15.36 1.17 -30.88
CA GLN A 54 14.34 1.28 -29.82
C GLN A 54 13.97 2.75 -29.58
N GLN A 55 14.96 3.65 -29.52
CA GLN A 55 14.73 5.10 -29.40
C GLN A 55 13.86 5.62 -30.56
N THR A 56 14.15 5.21 -31.80
CA THR A 56 13.38 5.60 -32.97
C THR A 56 11.92 5.13 -32.80
N LYS A 57 11.69 3.88 -32.40
CA LYS A 57 10.32 3.36 -32.21
C LYS A 57 9.54 4.07 -31.10
N VAL A 58 10.20 4.44 -29.99
CA VAL A 58 9.54 5.22 -28.92
C VAL A 58 9.28 6.65 -29.39
N ASN A 59 10.18 7.27 -30.18
CA ASN A 59 9.93 8.59 -30.79
C ASN A 59 8.75 8.53 -31.77
N ASP A 60 8.66 7.49 -32.59
CA ASP A 60 7.52 7.30 -33.48
C ASP A 60 6.21 7.06 -32.71
N PHE A 61 6.26 6.34 -31.60
CA PHE A 61 5.15 6.20 -30.69
C PHE A 61 4.67 7.56 -30.14
N LEU A 62 5.60 8.42 -29.68
CA LEU A 62 5.29 9.78 -29.22
C LEU A 62 4.70 10.67 -30.33
N ARG A 63 5.20 10.54 -31.57
CA ARG A 63 4.65 11.26 -32.75
C ARG A 63 3.25 10.80 -33.14
N ASN A 64 2.92 9.55 -32.83
CA ASN A 64 1.60 8.93 -33.10
C ASN A 64 0.70 8.94 -31.83
N ASP A 65 0.67 10.07 -31.13
CA ASP A 65 -0.17 10.30 -29.96
C ASP A 65 0.09 9.36 -28.77
N GLY A 66 1.24 8.70 -28.68
CA GLY A 66 1.64 7.93 -27.53
C GLY A 66 2.09 8.81 -26.36
N SER A 67 2.11 8.25 -25.14
CA SER A 67 2.60 8.95 -23.95
C SER A 67 3.66 8.14 -23.23
N VAL A 68 4.65 8.81 -22.65
CA VAL A 68 5.79 8.20 -21.96
C VAL A 68 5.87 8.71 -20.53
N LEU A 69 6.00 7.79 -19.58
CA LEU A 69 6.40 8.07 -18.20
C LEU A 69 7.84 7.60 -18.00
N GLU A 70 8.75 8.54 -17.81
CA GLU A 70 10.15 8.24 -17.50
C GLU A 70 10.39 8.30 -15.99
N ILE A 71 10.73 7.16 -15.40
CA ILE A 71 11.11 7.04 -14.00
C ILE A 71 12.64 6.95 -13.92
N SER A 72 13.29 8.08 -13.87
CA SER A 72 14.75 8.15 -13.95
C SER A 72 15.29 9.46 -13.39
N THR A 73 16.50 9.43 -12.85
CA THR A 73 17.27 10.65 -12.54
C THR A 73 18.06 11.18 -13.74
N LYS A 74 17.97 10.49 -14.89
CA LYS A 74 18.60 10.88 -16.17
C LYS A 74 17.64 10.46 -17.31
N PRO A 75 16.61 11.27 -17.60
CA PRO A 75 15.64 10.94 -18.63
C PRO A 75 16.22 11.04 -20.05
N TYR A 76 15.57 10.36 -20.99
CA TYR A 76 15.87 10.40 -22.43
C TYR A 76 14.98 11.37 -23.19
N PHE A 77 13.69 11.39 -22.85
CA PHE A 77 12.65 12.09 -23.61
C PHE A 77 12.20 13.39 -22.94
N TYR A 78 12.45 13.53 -21.65
CA TYR A 78 12.18 14.75 -20.92
C TYR A 78 13.42 15.66 -20.93
N SER A 79 13.28 16.85 -21.52
CA SER A 79 14.37 17.82 -21.65
C SER A 79 14.15 19.01 -20.72
N ASP A 80 14.89 19.05 -19.62
CA ASP A 80 14.94 20.20 -18.70
C ASP A 80 16.29 20.15 -17.96
N GLU A 81 16.65 21.24 -17.35
CA GLU A 81 17.79 21.27 -16.44
C GLU A 81 17.41 20.61 -15.13
N LEU A 82 18.16 19.56 -14.77
CA LEU A 82 17.91 18.74 -13.60
C LEU A 82 18.90 19.02 -12.48
N THR A 83 18.40 19.15 -11.27
CA THR A 83 19.21 19.23 -10.06
C THR A 83 19.07 17.94 -9.25
N LYS A 84 20.19 17.33 -8.87
CA LYS A 84 20.21 16.14 -8.01
C LYS A 84 20.27 16.52 -6.54
N SER A 85 19.44 15.87 -5.76
CA SER A 85 19.35 16.07 -4.31
C SER A 85 19.23 14.71 -3.60
N TYR A 86 19.50 14.69 -2.29
CA TYR A 86 19.18 13.59 -1.40
C TYR A 86 18.12 14.06 -0.42
N SER A 87 17.04 13.30 -0.28
CA SER A 87 16.01 13.58 0.73
C SER A 87 15.58 12.31 1.45
N LYS A 88 15.21 12.46 2.71
CA LYS A 88 14.48 11.43 3.44
C LYS A 88 13.02 11.47 3.04
N THR A 89 12.46 12.65 2.96
CA THR A 89 11.05 12.92 2.69
C THR A 89 10.94 14.05 1.69
N ILE A 90 10.05 13.93 0.73
CA ILE A 90 9.69 14.98 -0.24
C ILE A 90 8.31 15.51 0.15
N PHE A 91 8.21 16.84 0.23
CA PHE A 91 6.98 17.55 0.54
C PHE A 91 6.37 18.17 -0.72
N ASN A 92 5.05 18.35 -0.71
CA ASN A 92 4.38 19.08 -1.76
C ASN A 92 4.20 20.54 -1.31
N ASN A 93 4.90 21.45 -1.96
CA ASN A 93 4.82 22.88 -1.66
C ASN A 93 3.76 23.60 -2.52
N ASN A 94 3.04 22.88 -3.38
CA ASN A 94 2.06 23.44 -4.31
C ASN A 94 0.70 22.75 -4.21
N SER A 95 -0.36 23.56 -4.37
CA SER A 95 -1.76 23.13 -4.40
C SER A 95 -2.20 22.51 -5.74
N GLU A 96 -1.29 22.02 -6.58
CA GLU A 96 -1.68 21.43 -7.86
C GLU A 96 -2.61 20.23 -7.65
N SER A 97 -3.80 20.30 -8.25
CA SER A 97 -4.89 19.36 -7.97
C SER A 97 -4.48 17.91 -8.22
N GLY A 98 -4.66 17.08 -7.21
CA GLY A 98 -4.35 15.65 -7.22
C GLY A 98 -3.04 15.30 -6.52
N PHE A 99 -1.96 16.07 -6.64
CA PHE A 99 -0.66 15.75 -6.00
C PHE A 99 -0.60 16.10 -4.52
N ASN A 100 -1.49 16.92 -4.00
CA ASN A 100 -1.62 17.17 -2.56
C ASN A 100 -1.99 15.93 -1.74
N ARG A 101 -2.59 14.91 -2.35
CA ARG A 101 -2.94 13.64 -1.69
C ARG A 101 -1.76 12.71 -1.45
N VAL A 102 -0.67 12.90 -2.19
CA VAL A 102 0.45 11.97 -2.25
C VAL A 102 1.54 12.29 -1.22
N ALA A 103 1.72 13.57 -0.92
CA ALA A 103 2.77 14.03 -0.01
C ALA A 103 2.33 13.93 1.48
N PRO A 104 3.27 13.70 2.41
CA PRO A 104 4.70 13.55 2.19
C PRO A 104 5.10 12.18 1.66
N ILE A 105 6.17 12.13 0.86
CA ILE A 105 6.70 10.89 0.29
C ILE A 105 8.06 10.59 0.93
N ASP A 106 8.15 9.51 1.70
CA ASP A 106 9.41 9.04 2.24
C ASP A 106 10.15 8.18 1.20
N ILE A 107 11.38 8.55 0.86
CA ILE A 107 12.20 7.84 -0.13
C ILE A 107 13.59 7.46 0.37
N TYR A 108 14.18 8.22 1.28
CA TYR A 108 15.56 8.02 1.81
C TYR A 108 16.57 7.74 0.69
N SER A 109 16.52 8.49 -0.40
CA SER A 109 17.31 8.26 -1.60
C SER A 109 17.69 9.55 -2.29
N HIS A 110 18.56 9.43 -3.29
CA HIS A 110 18.82 10.48 -4.27
C HIS A 110 17.67 10.57 -5.27
N TRP A 111 17.37 11.80 -5.72
CA TRP A 111 16.34 12.10 -6.68
C TRP A 111 16.77 13.28 -7.55
N ALA A 112 16.08 13.50 -8.66
CA ALA A 112 16.29 14.62 -9.56
C ALA A 112 15.06 15.52 -9.60
N SER A 113 15.26 16.82 -9.52
CA SER A 113 14.22 17.84 -9.68
C SER A 113 14.39 18.57 -10.99
N ALA A 114 13.28 18.74 -11.71
CA ALA A 114 13.20 19.56 -12.92
C ALA A 114 13.05 21.02 -12.53
N LYS A 115 13.89 21.91 -13.07
CA LYS A 115 13.87 23.37 -12.74
C LYS A 115 12.60 24.06 -13.21
N SER A 116 12.05 23.68 -14.35
CA SER A 116 10.84 24.28 -14.91
C SER A 116 9.55 23.82 -14.23
N SER A 117 9.61 22.79 -13.40
CA SER A 117 8.43 22.22 -12.72
C SER A 117 8.38 22.58 -11.26
N SER A 118 7.20 22.96 -10.79
CA SER A 118 6.88 23.17 -9.36
C SER A 118 6.17 21.96 -8.71
N THR A 119 5.74 20.98 -9.52
CA THR A 119 4.99 19.81 -9.03
C THR A 119 5.88 18.95 -8.12
N LEU A 120 5.47 18.78 -6.85
CA LEU A 120 6.25 18.08 -5.83
C LEU A 120 7.73 18.55 -5.79
N SER A 121 7.94 19.86 -5.75
CA SER A 121 9.27 20.49 -5.75
C SER A 121 10.14 20.12 -6.97
N GLY A 122 9.51 19.85 -8.12
CA GLY A 122 10.17 19.46 -9.36
C GLY A 122 10.44 17.96 -9.51
N LEU A 123 10.01 17.12 -8.55
CA LEU A 123 10.11 15.66 -8.64
C LEU A 123 9.36 15.12 -9.87
N VAL A 124 8.23 15.75 -10.21
CA VAL A 124 7.42 15.43 -11.38
C VAL A 124 7.44 16.58 -12.35
N GLY A 125 7.69 16.29 -13.62
CA GLY A 125 7.63 17.25 -14.71
C GLY A 125 6.78 16.73 -15.86
N PHE A 126 6.07 17.63 -16.55
CA PHE A 126 5.31 17.31 -17.75
C PHE A 126 5.79 18.15 -18.91
N GLN A 127 5.98 17.51 -20.06
CA GLN A 127 6.46 18.16 -21.28
C GLN A 127 5.61 17.74 -22.47
N LYS A 128 5.45 18.68 -23.40
CA LYS A 128 4.85 18.46 -24.69
C LYS A 128 5.96 18.25 -25.73
N THR A 129 5.91 17.18 -26.52
CA THR A 129 6.81 17.03 -27.67
C THR A 129 6.37 17.92 -28.84
N GLU A 130 7.29 18.26 -29.77
CA GLU A 130 7.04 19.22 -30.85
C GLU A 130 5.80 18.90 -31.70
N ASN A 131 5.50 17.63 -31.92
CA ASN A 131 4.38 17.19 -32.76
C ASN A 131 3.11 16.83 -31.98
N SER A 132 3.08 17.04 -30.66
CA SER A 132 1.90 16.72 -29.83
C SER A 132 1.06 17.96 -29.55
N ASN A 133 -0.25 17.78 -29.42
CA ASN A 133 -1.16 18.84 -29.00
C ASN A 133 -1.33 18.92 -27.46
N TYR A 134 -0.77 17.98 -26.71
CA TYR A 134 -0.87 17.86 -25.25
C TYR A 134 0.46 17.42 -24.63
N GLN A 135 0.57 17.53 -23.30
CA GLN A 135 1.70 17.00 -22.55
C GLN A 135 1.69 15.48 -22.62
N ASN A 136 2.66 14.89 -23.32
CA ASN A 136 2.74 13.45 -23.59
C ASN A 136 4.01 12.80 -23.04
N VAL A 137 4.91 13.56 -22.41
CA VAL A 137 6.04 13.05 -21.64
C VAL A 137 5.90 13.49 -20.20
N CYS A 138 5.94 12.53 -19.29
CA CYS A 138 5.99 12.74 -17.84
C CYS A 138 7.35 12.27 -17.32
N PHE A 139 7.99 13.11 -16.56
CA PHE A 139 9.22 12.81 -15.82
C PHE A 139 8.91 12.59 -14.35
N LEU A 140 9.42 11.49 -13.80
CA LEU A 140 9.44 11.20 -12.37
C LEU A 140 10.89 10.98 -11.94
N GLY A 141 11.47 11.96 -11.25
CA GLY A 141 12.89 12.06 -10.93
C GLY A 141 13.42 11.09 -9.88
N LEU A 142 12.97 9.83 -9.91
CA LEU A 142 13.39 8.77 -9.00
C LEU A 142 14.20 7.68 -9.72
N ASP A 143 15.13 7.07 -9.00
CA ASP A 143 15.69 5.78 -9.35
C ASP A 143 15.07 4.73 -8.40
N ILE A 144 14.01 4.05 -8.86
CA ILE A 144 13.26 3.09 -8.04
C ILE A 144 14.17 1.98 -7.51
N ASN A 145 15.16 1.54 -8.29
CA ASN A 145 16.11 0.50 -7.87
C ASN A 145 17.04 0.95 -6.74
N SER A 146 17.24 2.26 -6.57
CA SER A 146 18.06 2.82 -5.50
C SER A 146 17.27 3.06 -4.20
N LEU A 147 15.95 2.90 -4.21
CA LEU A 147 15.13 3.05 -3.01
C LEU A 147 15.49 2.00 -1.96
N PRO A 148 15.39 2.33 -0.66
CA PRO A 148 15.59 1.37 0.42
C PRO A 148 14.73 0.11 0.24
N LYS A 149 15.36 -1.05 0.47
CA LYS A 149 14.68 -2.36 0.36
C LYS A 149 13.61 -2.53 1.45
N ALA A 150 12.73 -3.51 1.26
CA ALA A 150 11.70 -3.88 2.24
C ALA A 150 12.27 -4.19 3.64
N THR A 151 13.54 -4.58 3.73
CA THR A 151 14.24 -4.84 4.99
C THR A 151 14.84 -3.58 5.65
N SER A 152 14.66 -2.39 5.06
CA SER A 152 15.18 -1.12 5.57
C SER A 152 14.10 -0.35 6.31
N TYR A 153 14.25 -0.18 7.59
CA TYR A 153 13.26 0.49 8.44
C TYR A 153 13.86 1.70 9.18
N THR A 154 12.96 2.55 9.66
CA THR A 154 13.28 3.74 10.46
C THR A 154 12.15 4.02 11.43
N ARG A 155 12.43 4.78 12.50
CA ARG A 155 11.37 5.32 13.34
C ARG A 155 10.75 6.54 12.66
N LYS A 156 9.44 6.46 12.41
CA LYS A 156 8.63 7.50 11.77
C LYS A 156 7.59 8.00 12.76
N ARG A 157 7.33 9.31 12.73
CA ARG A 157 6.21 9.95 13.40
C ARG A 157 5.02 10.06 12.44
N PHE A 158 3.84 9.95 12.99
CA PHE A 158 2.59 10.10 12.28
C PHE A 158 1.86 11.36 12.73
N TYR A 159 1.21 12.04 11.80
CA TYR A 159 0.41 13.21 12.11
C TYR A 159 -0.75 12.85 13.04
N SER A 160 -1.02 13.74 13.99
CA SER A 160 -2.17 13.67 14.87
C SER A 160 -2.77 15.06 15.04
N PRO A 161 -4.11 15.22 14.98
CA PRO A 161 -4.78 16.51 15.17
C PRO A 161 -4.45 17.18 16.52
N SER A 162 -4.16 16.39 17.54
CA SER A 162 -3.79 16.90 18.88
C SER A 162 -2.44 17.60 18.96
N GLY A 163 -1.65 17.63 17.86
CA GLY A 163 -0.28 18.16 17.85
C GLY A 163 0.76 17.29 18.54
N LEU A 164 0.36 16.17 19.13
CA LEU A 164 1.25 15.12 19.62
C LEU A 164 1.40 14.05 18.53
N PHE A 165 2.62 13.68 18.19
CA PHE A 165 2.89 12.79 17.07
C PHE A 165 3.31 11.39 17.54
N PRO A 166 2.43 10.37 17.44
CA PRO A 166 2.83 9.01 17.74
C PRO A 166 3.88 8.53 16.74
N ASP A 167 4.74 7.63 17.14
CA ASP A 167 5.80 7.10 16.29
C ASP A 167 5.91 5.59 16.40
N GLU A 168 6.35 4.96 15.29
CA GLU A 168 6.65 3.53 15.23
C GLU A 168 7.82 3.26 14.27
N ILE A 169 8.41 2.06 14.38
CA ILE A 169 9.45 1.57 13.47
C ILE A 169 8.77 1.00 12.23
N VAL A 170 8.96 1.63 11.07
CA VAL A 170 8.32 1.26 9.81
C VAL A 170 9.31 1.26 8.67
N ASN A 171 8.92 0.75 7.50
CA ASN A 171 9.74 0.85 6.30
C ASN A 171 10.14 2.30 6.00
N LYS A 172 11.34 2.48 5.46
CA LYS A 172 11.84 3.81 5.06
C LYS A 172 11.08 4.42 3.89
N VAL A 173 10.48 3.59 3.04
CA VAL A 173 9.75 4.06 1.86
C VAL A 173 8.25 4.04 2.14
N SER A 174 7.57 5.16 1.91
CA SER A 174 6.10 5.23 1.93
C SER A 174 5.54 4.67 0.62
N ARG A 175 5.41 3.34 0.57
CA ARG A 175 4.96 2.61 -0.62
C ARG A 175 3.62 3.10 -1.14
N ASP A 176 2.68 3.40 -0.25
CA ASP A 176 1.36 3.93 -0.60
C ASP A 176 1.45 5.24 -1.38
N SER A 177 2.20 6.22 -0.85
CA SER A 177 2.42 7.51 -1.52
C SER A 177 3.14 7.35 -2.86
N LEU A 178 4.07 6.41 -2.97
CA LEU A 178 4.79 6.15 -4.22
C LEU A 178 3.88 5.52 -5.28
N SER A 179 3.01 4.59 -4.89
CA SER A 179 1.99 4.00 -5.78
C SER A 179 1.00 5.05 -6.28
N ASP A 180 0.49 5.89 -5.37
CA ASP A 180 -0.41 6.99 -5.73
C ASP A 180 0.25 8.00 -6.68
N LEU A 181 1.54 8.27 -6.49
CA LEU A 181 2.30 9.17 -7.37
C LEU A 181 2.41 8.62 -8.79
N ILE A 182 2.77 7.35 -8.95
CA ILE A 182 2.84 6.68 -10.26
C ILE A 182 1.46 6.65 -10.91
N GLU A 183 0.42 6.30 -10.14
CA GLU A 183 -0.97 6.32 -10.62
C GLU A 183 -1.36 7.70 -11.16
N LEU A 184 -1.05 8.78 -10.43
CA LEU A 184 -1.38 10.15 -10.85
C LEU A 184 -0.62 10.58 -12.11
N CYS A 185 0.65 10.18 -12.26
CA CYS A 185 1.41 10.44 -13.47
C CYS A 185 0.76 9.76 -14.69
N ILE A 186 0.36 8.49 -14.55
CA ILE A 186 -0.32 7.75 -15.62
C ILE A 186 -1.68 8.39 -15.93
N LYS A 187 -2.47 8.74 -14.91
CA LYS A 187 -3.76 9.42 -15.07
C LYS A 187 -3.63 10.71 -15.86
N LYS A 188 -2.68 11.59 -15.50
CA LYS A 188 -2.47 12.85 -16.21
C LYS A 188 -2.13 12.64 -17.69
N LEU A 189 -1.28 11.66 -18.01
CA LEU A 189 -0.94 11.32 -19.39
C LEU A 189 -2.15 10.81 -20.19
N LEU A 190 -2.99 9.97 -19.58
CA LEU A 190 -4.20 9.46 -20.25
C LEU A 190 -5.26 10.56 -20.41
N TYR A 191 -5.52 11.35 -19.37
CA TYR A 191 -6.54 12.41 -19.41
C TYR A 191 -6.19 13.52 -20.40
N ALA A 192 -4.90 13.84 -20.58
CA ALA A 192 -4.46 14.76 -21.62
C ALA A 192 -4.87 14.32 -23.04
N ARG A 193 -5.08 13.03 -23.24
CA ARG A 193 -5.53 12.41 -24.51
C ARG A 193 -7.01 12.06 -24.53
N ASN A 194 -7.80 12.53 -23.56
CA ASN A 194 -9.20 12.14 -23.38
C ASN A 194 -9.40 10.61 -23.30
N LEU A 195 -8.42 9.91 -22.70
CA LEU A 195 -8.49 8.48 -22.41
C LEU A 195 -8.82 8.26 -20.94
N PRO A 196 -9.69 7.30 -20.61
CA PRO A 196 -9.96 6.97 -19.22
C PRO A 196 -8.78 6.22 -18.60
N PHE A 197 -8.62 6.37 -17.28
CA PHE A 197 -7.77 5.52 -16.49
C PHE A 197 -8.60 4.38 -15.90
N ILE A 198 -8.13 3.15 -16.06
CA ILE A 198 -8.83 1.94 -15.58
C ILE A 198 -7.84 1.09 -14.79
N LYS A 199 -8.29 0.60 -13.63
CA LYS A 199 -7.53 -0.33 -12.79
C LYS A 199 -8.42 -1.35 -12.09
N LYS A 200 -7.86 -2.47 -11.67
CA LYS A 200 -8.53 -3.44 -10.79
C LYS A 200 -8.81 -2.80 -9.44
N TRP A 201 -10.04 -2.93 -8.94
CA TRP A 201 -10.41 -2.37 -7.64
C TRP A 201 -9.73 -3.10 -6.47
N THR A 202 -9.64 -2.44 -5.33
CA THR A 202 -8.89 -2.93 -4.16
C THR A 202 -9.78 -3.59 -3.11
N SER A 203 -11.07 -3.69 -3.35
CA SER A 203 -12.07 -4.28 -2.45
C SER A 203 -12.99 -5.22 -3.24
N PRO A 204 -13.51 -6.29 -2.62
CA PRO A 204 -14.53 -7.15 -3.24
C PRO A 204 -15.89 -6.47 -3.41
N LYS A 205 -16.09 -5.31 -2.78
CA LYS A 205 -17.27 -4.45 -2.87
C LYS A 205 -16.88 -3.01 -3.18
N PRO A 206 -17.84 -2.13 -3.52
CA PRO A 206 -17.54 -0.71 -3.75
C PRO A 206 -16.88 -0.02 -2.55
N GLU A 207 -17.29 -0.35 -1.34
CA GLU A 207 -16.78 0.24 -0.11
C GLU A 207 -15.36 -0.27 0.20
N PRO A 208 -14.55 0.52 0.93
CA PRO A 208 -13.26 0.07 1.42
C PRO A 208 -13.35 -1.15 2.34
N VAL A 209 -12.29 -1.96 2.33
CA VAL A 209 -12.16 -3.07 3.29
C VAL A 209 -11.76 -2.52 4.66
N PHE A 210 -12.40 -3.04 5.69
CA PHE A 210 -11.98 -2.92 7.07
C PHE A 210 -11.44 -4.26 7.58
N GLY A 211 -10.28 -4.25 8.24
CA GLY A 211 -9.73 -5.43 8.91
C GLY A 211 -9.22 -5.07 10.30
N PHE A 212 -9.36 -6.00 11.22
CA PHE A 212 -8.86 -5.85 12.58
C PHE A 212 -7.90 -6.98 12.92
N ARG A 213 -6.76 -6.62 13.49
CA ARG A 213 -5.71 -7.56 13.89
C ARG A 213 -5.56 -7.57 15.41
N VAL A 214 -5.42 -8.74 15.98
CA VAL A 214 -5.09 -8.94 17.39
C VAL A 214 -3.76 -9.68 17.47
N ASP A 215 -2.73 -9.00 17.99
CA ASP A 215 -1.48 -9.67 18.34
C ASP A 215 -1.61 -10.16 19.78
N SER A 216 -1.74 -11.45 19.97
CA SER A 216 -2.09 -12.03 21.28
C SER A 216 -1.01 -11.85 22.35
N ASP A 217 0.24 -11.71 21.93
CA ASP A 217 1.43 -11.53 22.78
C ASP A 217 1.38 -12.41 24.04
N PHE A 218 1.38 -11.81 25.21
CA PHE A 218 1.26 -12.44 26.53
C PHE A 218 -0.14 -12.26 27.16
N GLY A 219 -1.17 -12.09 26.32
CA GLY A 219 -2.53 -11.87 26.76
C GLY A 219 -3.06 -12.97 27.67
N SER A 220 -3.66 -12.57 28.79
CA SER A 220 -4.37 -13.53 29.64
C SER A 220 -5.67 -13.99 28.97
N LYS A 221 -6.19 -15.18 29.32
CA LYS A 221 -7.48 -15.66 28.83
C LYS A 221 -8.56 -14.57 28.98
N LYS A 222 -8.65 -13.93 30.16
CA LYS A 222 -9.61 -12.85 30.42
C LYS A 222 -9.47 -11.67 29.45
N SER A 223 -8.23 -11.26 29.13
CA SER A 223 -8.02 -10.14 28.20
C SER A 223 -8.31 -10.51 26.75
N LEU A 224 -8.05 -11.75 26.34
CA LEU A 224 -8.45 -12.29 25.04
C LEU A 224 -9.97 -12.35 24.92
N ASP A 225 -10.67 -12.89 25.93
CA ASP A 225 -12.13 -12.94 25.99
C ASP A 225 -12.75 -11.53 25.92
N SER A 226 -12.14 -10.53 26.58
CA SER A 226 -12.64 -9.15 26.53
C SER A 226 -12.60 -8.57 25.10
N ILE A 227 -11.55 -8.86 24.32
CA ILE A 227 -11.48 -8.44 22.92
C ILE A 227 -12.49 -9.22 22.08
N TYR A 228 -12.56 -10.55 22.26
CA TYR A 228 -13.51 -11.40 21.53
C TYR A 228 -14.96 -10.96 21.75
N ASN A 229 -15.34 -10.69 23.00
CA ASN A 229 -16.68 -10.22 23.32
C ASN A 229 -16.98 -8.88 22.62
N LEU A 230 -16.05 -7.91 22.65
CA LEU A 230 -16.24 -6.65 21.92
C LEU A 230 -16.40 -6.87 20.42
N LEU A 231 -15.57 -7.72 19.80
CA LEU A 231 -15.69 -8.05 18.38
C LEU A 231 -17.03 -8.72 18.06
N SER A 232 -17.45 -9.64 18.91
CA SER A 232 -18.75 -10.35 18.79
C SER A 232 -19.93 -9.41 18.91
N ASP A 233 -19.91 -8.47 19.88
CA ASP A 233 -20.98 -7.47 20.09
C ASP A 233 -21.22 -6.61 18.85
N PHE A 234 -20.17 -6.40 18.03
CA PHE A 234 -20.25 -5.64 16.79
C PHE A 234 -20.21 -6.52 15.52
N GLY A 235 -20.25 -7.84 15.64
CA GLY A 235 -20.14 -8.74 14.48
C GLY A 235 -18.87 -8.52 13.65
N ILE A 236 -17.76 -8.14 14.27
CA ILE A 236 -16.48 -7.89 13.61
C ILE A 236 -15.65 -9.17 13.58
N LYS A 237 -15.26 -9.58 12.38
CA LYS A 237 -14.24 -10.60 12.18
C LYS A 237 -12.86 -9.97 12.32
N ALA A 238 -11.97 -10.63 13.04
CA ALA A 238 -10.59 -10.23 13.22
C ALA A 238 -9.63 -11.39 12.92
N THR A 239 -8.38 -11.05 12.68
CA THR A 239 -7.28 -12.01 12.56
C THR A 239 -6.45 -11.97 13.84
N TRP A 240 -6.33 -13.10 14.50
CA TRP A 240 -5.60 -13.29 15.75
C TRP A 240 -4.25 -13.94 15.48
N PHE A 241 -3.18 -13.19 15.61
CA PHE A 241 -1.81 -13.71 15.53
C PHE A 241 -1.39 -14.25 16.90
N LEU A 242 -1.29 -15.58 17.01
CA LEU A 242 -1.10 -16.29 18.26
C LEU A 242 0.38 -16.43 18.61
N HIS A 243 0.79 -15.89 19.75
CA HIS A 243 2.02 -16.24 20.44
C HIS A 243 1.82 -17.61 21.11
N VAL A 244 2.23 -18.66 20.43
CA VAL A 244 1.81 -20.04 20.75
C VAL A 244 2.22 -20.45 22.14
N GLN A 245 3.49 -20.24 22.53
CA GLN A 245 4.02 -20.63 23.84
C GLN A 245 3.21 -20.02 25.01
N ALA A 246 2.74 -18.79 24.86
CA ALA A 246 1.95 -18.13 25.90
C ALA A 246 0.53 -18.71 26.02
N HIS A 247 0.06 -19.39 24.97
CA HIS A 247 -1.35 -19.80 24.87
C HIS A 247 -1.56 -21.30 24.73
N GLU A 248 -0.52 -22.14 24.85
CA GLU A 248 -0.63 -23.62 24.74
C GLU A 248 -1.75 -24.21 25.58
N ASN A 249 -1.90 -23.73 26.81
CA ASN A 249 -2.88 -24.28 27.75
C ASN A 249 -4.33 -23.91 27.46
N TYR A 250 -4.63 -23.04 26.48
CA TYR A 250 -5.97 -22.63 26.12
C TYR A 250 -6.22 -22.45 24.61
N LEU A 251 -5.47 -23.16 23.79
CA LEU A 251 -5.71 -23.23 22.35
C LEU A 251 -7.12 -23.75 22.04
N GLU A 252 -7.59 -24.77 22.77
CA GLU A 252 -8.94 -25.30 22.63
C GLU A 252 -10.02 -24.24 22.90
N HIS A 253 -9.77 -23.31 23.85
CA HIS A 253 -10.66 -22.19 24.09
C HIS A 253 -10.65 -21.19 22.92
N LEU A 254 -9.49 -20.88 22.35
CA LEU A 254 -9.41 -19.95 21.22
C LEU A 254 -10.14 -20.48 19.97
N LYS A 255 -10.22 -21.81 19.79
CA LYS A 255 -11.04 -22.42 18.71
C LYS A 255 -12.53 -22.10 18.83
N THR A 256 -13.00 -21.75 20.02
CA THR A 256 -14.42 -21.37 20.23
C THR A 256 -14.75 -19.94 19.77
N PHE A 257 -13.75 -19.17 19.27
CA PHE A 257 -13.94 -17.80 18.80
C PHE A 257 -14.69 -17.69 17.45
N GLY A 258 -15.26 -18.78 16.97
CA GLY A 258 -16.18 -18.80 15.85
C GLY A 258 -15.54 -18.37 14.54
N GLU A 259 -16.06 -17.32 13.91
CA GLU A 259 -15.59 -16.83 12.60
C GLU A 259 -14.28 -16.02 12.64
N GLN A 260 -13.59 -16.00 13.79
CA GLN A 260 -12.31 -15.33 13.90
C GLN A 260 -11.21 -16.16 13.22
N GLU A 261 -10.29 -15.50 12.54
CA GLU A 261 -9.12 -16.16 11.98
C GLU A 261 -8.03 -16.33 13.03
N LEU A 262 -7.48 -17.54 13.16
CA LEU A 262 -6.32 -17.83 14.01
C LEU A 262 -5.07 -17.99 13.13
N ALA A 263 -4.08 -17.13 13.32
CA ALA A 263 -2.82 -17.07 12.55
C ALA A 263 -1.61 -17.21 13.49
N LEU A 264 -0.41 -17.36 12.95
CA LEU A 264 0.80 -17.59 13.73
C LEU A 264 1.56 -16.28 14.03
N HIS A 265 1.93 -16.06 15.31
CA HIS A 265 2.84 -14.99 15.77
C HIS A 265 4.19 -15.55 16.27
N GLY A 266 4.54 -16.75 15.84
CA GLY A 266 5.67 -17.53 16.32
C GLY A 266 5.36 -18.38 17.54
N TYR A 267 6.23 -19.39 17.79
CA TYR A 267 6.14 -20.18 19.02
C TYR A 267 6.49 -19.31 20.23
N ASN A 268 7.67 -18.70 20.22
CA ASN A 268 8.06 -17.68 21.20
C ASN A 268 8.04 -16.27 20.59
N HIS A 269 7.93 -15.24 21.43
CA HIS A 269 7.85 -13.85 21.02
C HIS A 269 9.23 -13.25 20.67
N GLY A 270 10.07 -14.05 19.96
CA GLY A 270 11.38 -13.66 19.49
C GLY A 270 11.51 -13.81 17.98
N TYR A 271 12.10 -12.81 17.32
CA TYR A 271 12.35 -12.84 15.88
C TYR A 271 13.84 -12.65 15.53
N SER A 272 14.68 -12.41 16.52
CA SER A 272 16.11 -12.17 16.36
C SER A 272 16.89 -13.46 16.46
N GLY A 273 17.86 -13.63 15.58
CA GLY A 273 18.75 -14.79 15.63
C GLY A 273 19.20 -15.25 14.25
N SER A 274 19.79 -16.42 14.21
CA SER A 274 20.13 -17.07 12.94
C SER A 274 18.87 -17.52 12.20
N ILE A 275 18.98 -17.70 10.88
CA ILE A 275 17.94 -18.29 10.02
C ILE A 275 17.37 -19.56 10.67
N ALA A 276 18.23 -20.46 11.17
CA ALA A 276 17.82 -21.69 11.86
C ALA A 276 16.91 -21.43 13.07
N LYS A 277 17.17 -20.39 13.87
CA LYS A 277 16.32 -20.05 15.03
C LYS A 277 14.97 -19.51 14.59
N ILE A 278 14.90 -18.69 13.54
CA ILE A 278 13.64 -18.19 12.98
C ILE A 278 12.82 -19.37 12.45
N GLN A 279 13.45 -20.27 11.69
CA GLN A 279 12.83 -21.45 11.13
C GLN A 279 12.28 -22.38 12.23
N GLU A 280 13.07 -22.63 13.27
CA GLU A 280 12.67 -23.43 14.44
C GLU A 280 11.44 -22.81 15.14
N ASN A 281 11.46 -21.51 15.37
CA ASN A 281 10.36 -20.80 16.01
C ASN A 281 9.05 -20.93 15.23
N ILE A 282 9.09 -20.79 13.90
CA ILE A 282 7.91 -20.93 13.04
C ILE A 282 7.45 -22.39 13.02
N ARG A 283 8.38 -23.35 12.83
CA ARG A 283 8.06 -24.80 12.74
C ARG A 283 7.44 -25.31 14.04
N THR A 284 8.00 -24.93 15.19
CA THR A 284 7.46 -25.33 16.49
C THR A 284 6.07 -24.74 16.69
N GLY A 285 5.87 -23.46 16.38
CA GLY A 285 4.55 -22.82 16.48
C GLY A 285 3.50 -23.51 15.60
N LEU A 286 3.83 -23.80 14.34
CA LEU A 286 2.95 -24.55 13.43
C LEU A 286 2.60 -25.92 13.98
N SER A 287 3.61 -26.69 14.41
CA SER A 287 3.40 -28.05 14.94
C SER A 287 2.46 -28.08 16.14
N VAL A 288 2.57 -27.13 17.06
CA VAL A 288 1.69 -27.05 18.25
C VAL A 288 0.27 -26.65 17.83
N LEU A 289 0.10 -25.67 16.96
CA LEU A 289 -1.22 -25.23 16.47
C LEU A 289 -1.92 -26.37 15.69
N GLU A 290 -1.23 -27.03 14.77
CA GLU A 290 -1.77 -28.12 13.96
C GLU A 290 -2.15 -29.32 14.84
N SER A 291 -1.35 -29.66 15.86
CA SER A 291 -1.67 -30.70 16.83
C SER A 291 -2.96 -30.40 17.63
N SER A 292 -3.28 -29.11 17.78
CA SER A 292 -4.52 -28.64 18.39
C SER A 292 -5.67 -28.47 17.38
N GLY A 293 -5.46 -28.83 16.09
CA GLY A 293 -6.45 -28.67 15.03
C GLY A 293 -6.63 -27.23 14.53
N ILE A 294 -5.66 -26.36 14.77
CA ILE A 294 -5.61 -25.00 14.25
C ILE A 294 -4.64 -24.96 13.06
N HIS A 295 -5.12 -24.58 11.87
CA HIS A 295 -4.34 -24.52 10.64
C HIS A 295 -4.13 -23.07 10.20
N PRO A 296 -3.05 -22.39 10.64
CA PRO A 296 -2.86 -20.98 10.36
C PRO A 296 -2.52 -20.75 8.88
N SER A 297 -3.27 -19.86 8.23
CA SER A 297 -3.02 -19.46 6.86
C SER A 297 -2.10 -18.23 6.75
N GLY A 298 -1.88 -17.51 7.84
CA GLY A 298 -1.10 -16.28 7.90
C GLY A 298 -0.03 -16.30 8.99
N PHE A 299 0.96 -15.44 8.80
CA PHE A 299 2.05 -15.21 9.74
C PHE A 299 2.27 -13.72 9.99
N CYS A 300 2.67 -13.39 11.20
CA CYS A 300 3.22 -12.08 11.53
C CYS A 300 4.38 -12.22 12.50
N ALA A 301 5.51 -11.62 12.16
CA ALA A 301 6.65 -11.59 13.06
C ALA A 301 6.38 -10.70 14.29
N PRO A 302 6.81 -11.09 15.51
CA PRO A 302 6.84 -10.21 16.67
C PRO A 302 7.45 -8.85 16.34
N TYR A 303 6.88 -7.79 16.92
CA TYR A 303 7.27 -6.40 16.66
C TYR A 303 7.07 -5.92 15.20
N GLY A 304 6.41 -6.70 14.34
CA GLY A 304 6.18 -6.39 12.93
C GLY A 304 7.46 -6.20 12.11
N ILE A 305 8.54 -6.91 12.45
CA ILE A 305 9.85 -6.73 11.82
C ILE A 305 10.07 -7.72 10.68
N TRP A 306 10.32 -7.16 9.50
CA TRP A 306 10.77 -7.87 8.32
C TRP A 306 12.28 -7.76 8.16
N ASN A 307 12.98 -8.87 7.91
CA ASN A 307 14.39 -8.91 7.61
C ASN A 307 14.73 -10.00 6.57
N PHE A 308 15.98 -10.04 6.10
CA PHE A 308 16.38 -11.02 5.09
C PHE A 308 16.26 -12.46 5.56
N GLY A 309 16.61 -12.76 6.82
CA GLY A 309 16.48 -14.11 7.35
C GLY A 309 15.04 -14.58 7.41
N LEU A 310 14.11 -13.70 7.79
CA LEU A 310 12.68 -14.01 7.79
C LEU A 310 12.17 -14.22 6.35
N GLN A 311 12.58 -13.38 5.40
CA GLN A 311 12.19 -13.52 4.00
C GLN A 311 12.64 -14.87 3.41
N GLU A 312 13.85 -15.30 3.74
CA GLU A 312 14.38 -16.60 3.31
C GLU A 312 13.59 -17.75 3.90
N VAL A 313 13.38 -17.73 5.22
CA VAL A 313 12.65 -18.77 5.94
C VAL A 313 11.20 -18.89 5.49
N LEU A 314 10.50 -17.77 5.29
CA LEU A 314 9.09 -17.80 4.89
C LEU A 314 8.85 -18.43 3.51
N SER A 315 9.86 -18.50 2.66
CA SER A 315 9.76 -19.19 1.37
C SER A 315 9.61 -20.72 1.53
N GLU A 316 9.95 -21.27 2.70
CA GLU A 316 9.83 -22.69 3.01
C GLU A 316 8.44 -23.08 3.57
N PHE A 317 7.63 -22.09 3.94
CA PHE A 317 6.31 -22.29 4.55
C PHE A 317 5.17 -21.79 3.64
N ASN A 318 4.03 -22.46 3.71
CA ASN A 318 2.87 -22.21 2.86
C ASN A 318 1.90 -21.19 3.47
N PHE A 319 2.40 -20.02 3.87
CA PHE A 319 1.52 -18.96 4.31
C PHE A 319 0.85 -18.24 3.13
N ASN A 320 -0.44 -17.99 3.23
CA ASN A 320 -1.18 -17.22 2.23
C ASN A 320 -0.77 -15.77 2.22
N TYR A 321 -0.37 -15.24 3.38
CA TYR A 321 0.05 -13.85 3.57
C TYR A 321 0.93 -13.71 4.83
N THR A 322 1.59 -12.56 4.89
CA THR A 322 2.29 -12.08 6.08
C THR A 322 1.94 -10.61 6.34
N SER A 323 2.28 -10.06 7.53
CA SER A 323 1.82 -8.72 7.90
C SER A 323 2.80 -7.96 8.79
N GLU A 324 3.95 -7.59 8.24
CA GLU A 324 5.01 -6.85 8.93
C GLU A 324 5.08 -5.39 8.48
N PHE A 325 4.83 -4.44 9.39
CA PHE A 325 4.80 -3.01 9.05
C PHE A 325 6.19 -2.43 8.76
N THR A 326 7.29 -3.14 9.04
CA THR A 326 8.62 -2.72 8.58
C THR A 326 8.91 -3.12 7.13
N SER A 327 8.11 -3.99 6.49
CA SER A 327 8.18 -4.23 5.05
C SER A 327 7.33 -3.23 4.26
N GLY A 328 6.20 -2.81 4.82
CA GLY A 328 5.30 -1.81 4.29
C GLY A 328 4.12 -1.54 5.24
N TYR A 329 3.62 -0.34 5.27
CA TYR A 329 2.54 0.10 6.14
C TYR A 329 1.55 0.96 5.39
N ASP A 330 0.32 1.04 5.89
CA ASP A 330 -0.76 1.91 5.38
C ASP A 330 -1.13 1.77 3.89
N SER A 331 -0.57 0.79 3.18
CA SER A 331 -0.82 0.57 1.76
C SER A 331 -1.78 -0.60 1.50
N VAL A 332 -2.14 -0.81 0.24
CA VAL A 332 -2.78 -2.04 -0.22
C VAL A 332 -1.81 -3.22 -0.16
N PRO A 333 -2.30 -4.48 -0.18
CA PRO A 333 -1.42 -5.65 -0.24
C PRO A 333 -0.45 -5.61 -1.42
N PHE A 334 0.72 -6.22 -1.22
CA PHE A 334 1.75 -6.30 -2.24
C PHE A 334 2.61 -7.55 -2.06
N VAL A 335 3.15 -8.05 -3.15
CA VAL A 335 4.19 -9.08 -3.10
C VAL A 335 5.53 -8.42 -2.85
N VAL A 336 6.27 -8.90 -1.87
CA VAL A 336 7.62 -8.40 -1.59
C VAL A 336 8.54 -8.72 -2.77
N PRO A 337 9.27 -7.75 -3.33
CA PRO A 337 10.17 -7.99 -4.44
C PRO A 337 11.15 -9.15 -4.16
N LYS A 338 11.31 -10.04 -5.14
CA LYS A 338 12.13 -11.26 -5.05
C LYS A 338 11.65 -12.28 -4.02
N SER A 339 10.37 -12.29 -3.72
CA SER A 339 9.72 -13.27 -2.84
C SER A 339 8.33 -13.61 -3.39
N THR A 340 7.71 -14.63 -2.87
CA THR A 340 6.31 -14.99 -3.15
C THR A 340 5.36 -14.54 -2.04
N ASN A 341 5.89 -13.91 -1.00
CA ASN A 341 5.11 -13.54 0.18
C ASN A 341 4.22 -12.33 -0.08
N LEU A 342 2.91 -12.51 0.04
CA LEU A 342 1.94 -11.43 0.02
C LEU A 342 1.93 -10.73 1.38
N GLN A 343 2.27 -9.46 1.40
CA GLN A 343 2.16 -8.59 2.57
C GLN A 343 0.78 -7.96 2.64
N ILE A 344 0.15 -7.98 3.82
CA ILE A 344 -1.04 -7.18 4.15
C ILE A 344 -0.61 -6.07 5.11
N PRO A 345 -0.40 -4.85 4.61
CA PRO A 345 0.02 -3.73 5.43
C PRO A 345 -1.07 -3.25 6.37
N ILE A 346 -0.69 -2.88 7.59
CA ILE A 346 -1.59 -2.29 8.57
C ILE A 346 -1.17 -0.85 8.90
N HIS A 347 -2.04 -0.12 9.59
CA HIS A 347 -1.65 1.11 10.25
C HIS A 347 -0.78 0.77 11.48
N PRO A 348 0.46 1.28 11.57
CA PRO A 348 1.45 0.72 12.50
C PRO A 348 1.35 1.23 13.92
N ILE A 349 0.46 2.20 14.20
CA ILE A 349 0.27 2.76 15.55
C ILE A 349 -0.78 1.95 16.30
N CYS A 350 -0.47 1.54 17.53
CA CYS A 350 -1.42 0.93 18.47
C CYS A 350 -1.72 1.85 19.65
N THR A 351 -2.82 1.57 20.35
CA THR A 351 -3.19 2.34 21.55
C THR A 351 -2.13 2.29 22.64
N GLY A 352 -1.45 1.14 22.78
CA GLY A 352 -0.39 0.97 23.77
C GLY A 352 0.83 1.86 23.55
N SER A 353 1.23 2.08 22.29
CA SER A 353 2.34 3.00 22.00
C SER A 353 1.99 4.44 22.36
N MET A 354 0.73 4.84 22.16
CA MET A 354 0.24 6.16 22.53
C MET A 354 0.07 6.31 24.04
N ASN A 355 -0.54 5.34 24.71
CA ASN A 355 -0.67 5.33 26.18
C ASN A 355 0.68 5.47 26.89
N ARG A 356 1.73 4.75 26.43
CA ARG A 356 3.09 4.86 26.99
C ARG A 356 3.70 6.26 26.82
N LYS A 357 3.21 7.05 25.90
CA LYS A 357 3.65 8.43 25.64
C LYS A 357 2.80 9.48 26.34
N GLY A 358 1.79 9.06 27.10
CA GLY A 358 0.96 9.93 27.90
C GLY A 358 -0.20 10.61 27.14
N TYR A 359 -0.64 10.04 26.00
CA TYR A 359 -1.86 10.50 25.34
C TYR A 359 -3.09 10.19 26.21
N SER A 360 -4.04 11.10 26.26
CA SER A 360 -5.35 10.83 26.85
C SER A 360 -6.19 9.90 25.96
N SER A 361 -7.23 9.26 26.53
CA SER A 361 -8.14 8.42 25.75
C SER A 361 -8.80 9.21 24.62
N ASP A 362 -9.18 10.47 24.85
CA ASP A 362 -9.76 11.32 23.80
C ASP A 362 -8.78 11.61 22.67
N GLN A 363 -7.52 11.90 22.96
CA GLN A 363 -6.49 12.11 21.96
C GLN A 363 -6.20 10.85 21.14
N ILE A 364 -6.24 9.68 21.78
CA ILE A 364 -6.08 8.39 21.08
C ILE A 364 -7.27 8.14 20.17
N LYS A 365 -8.48 8.35 20.68
CA LYS A 365 -9.74 8.22 19.91
C LYS A 365 -9.73 9.15 18.69
N GLU A 366 -9.44 10.44 18.89
CA GLU A 366 -9.35 11.43 17.82
C GLU A 366 -8.34 11.01 16.74
N TYR A 367 -7.18 10.50 17.16
CA TYR A 367 -6.15 10.00 16.25
C TYR A 367 -6.69 8.87 15.37
N PHE A 368 -7.22 7.79 15.95
CA PHE A 368 -7.71 6.65 15.18
C PHE A 368 -8.90 7.03 14.28
N LEU A 369 -9.80 7.89 14.76
CA LEU A 369 -10.89 8.42 13.92
C LEU A 369 -10.35 9.25 12.75
N SER A 370 -9.33 10.08 12.94
CA SER A 370 -8.73 10.87 11.87
C SER A 370 -8.07 9.99 10.80
N VAL A 371 -7.40 8.90 11.21
CA VAL A 371 -6.83 7.91 10.29
C VAL A 371 -7.94 7.16 9.54
N TYR A 372 -8.99 6.74 10.24
CA TYR A 372 -10.16 6.08 9.67
C TYR A 372 -10.81 6.95 8.58
N GLU A 373 -11.17 8.19 8.90
CA GLU A 373 -11.83 9.10 7.96
C GLU A 373 -10.97 9.39 6.73
N ARG A 374 -9.68 9.63 6.94
CA ARG A 374 -8.75 9.88 5.83
C ARG A 374 -8.65 8.67 4.89
N LYS A 375 -8.53 7.44 5.43
CA LYS A 375 -8.47 6.24 4.60
C LYS A 375 -9.79 5.98 3.87
N LYS A 376 -10.91 6.14 4.56
CA LYS A 376 -12.24 6.01 3.99
C LYS A 376 -12.45 7.00 2.83
N SER A 377 -12.11 8.29 3.01
CA SER A 377 -12.29 9.31 2.00
C SER A 377 -11.46 9.09 0.74
N PHE A 378 -10.36 8.32 0.83
CA PHE A 378 -9.55 7.90 -0.30
C PHE A 378 -9.84 6.48 -0.78
N TYR A 379 -10.90 5.84 -0.26
CA TYR A 379 -11.28 4.47 -0.59
C TYR A 379 -10.13 3.46 -0.40
N LYS A 380 -9.30 3.68 0.62
CA LYS A 380 -8.17 2.81 0.96
C LYS A 380 -8.56 1.80 2.05
N PRO A 381 -7.94 0.61 2.07
CA PRO A 381 -8.16 -0.35 3.15
C PRO A 381 -7.81 0.24 4.52
N ILE A 382 -8.61 -0.08 5.52
CA ILE A 382 -8.47 0.40 6.89
C ILE A 382 -8.13 -0.79 7.78
N PHE A 383 -6.86 -0.94 8.14
CA PHE A 383 -6.40 -2.01 9.00
C PHE A 383 -5.81 -1.44 10.28
N PHE A 384 -6.43 -1.77 11.42
CA PHE A 384 -5.94 -1.45 12.75
C PHE A 384 -5.57 -2.71 13.51
N TYR A 385 -4.80 -2.55 14.59
CA TYR A 385 -4.43 -3.65 15.46
C TYR A 385 -4.43 -3.28 16.94
N HIS A 386 -4.54 -4.29 17.78
CA HIS A 386 -4.54 -4.14 19.24
C HIS A 386 -3.88 -5.34 19.93
N HIS A 387 -3.40 -5.11 21.16
CA HIS A 387 -2.81 -6.16 21.99
C HIS A 387 -3.66 -6.31 23.26
N PRO A 388 -3.94 -7.53 23.74
CA PRO A 388 -4.85 -7.78 24.87
C PRO A 388 -4.48 -7.09 26.18
N MET A 389 -3.20 -6.83 26.39
CA MET A 389 -2.71 -6.19 27.63
C MET A 389 -2.69 -4.66 27.58
N GLN A 390 -3.11 -4.07 26.47
CA GLN A 390 -3.11 -2.61 26.28
C GLN A 390 -4.44 -1.99 26.69
N LYS A 391 -4.38 -0.76 27.19
CA LYS A 391 -5.57 0.07 27.44
C LYS A 391 -6.11 0.64 26.14
N GLY A 392 -7.40 1.03 26.12
CA GLY A 392 -8.04 1.68 24.98
C GLY A 392 -8.77 0.71 24.05
N LEU A 393 -9.16 -0.46 24.55
CA LEU A 393 -10.03 -1.38 23.81
C LEU A 393 -11.40 -0.75 23.48
N ASP A 394 -11.96 0.04 24.41
CA ASP A 394 -13.19 0.78 24.26
C ASP A 394 -13.20 1.75 23.05
N ILE A 395 -12.03 2.32 22.72
CA ILE A 395 -11.87 3.19 21.56
C ILE A 395 -12.22 2.45 20.24
N PHE A 396 -11.86 1.17 20.16
CA PHE A 396 -12.20 0.35 19.00
C PHE A 396 -13.69 0.04 18.92
N GLY A 397 -14.43 0.00 20.03
CA GLY A 397 -15.88 -0.08 20.01
C GLY A 397 -16.53 1.08 19.23
N ASP A 398 -16.01 2.30 19.38
CA ASP A 398 -16.48 3.46 18.61
C ASP A 398 -16.08 3.36 17.12
N ILE A 399 -14.92 2.83 16.81
CA ILE A 399 -14.51 2.55 15.42
C ILE A 399 -15.43 1.49 14.80
N PHE A 400 -15.73 0.39 15.51
CA PHE A 400 -16.61 -0.68 15.01
C PHE A 400 -18.03 -0.19 14.72
N LYS A 401 -18.59 0.69 15.59
CA LYS A 401 -19.84 1.39 15.31
C LYS A 401 -19.81 2.15 13.99
N LYS A 402 -18.69 2.86 13.72
CA LYS A 402 -18.51 3.57 12.45
C LYS A 402 -18.39 2.63 11.27
N VAL A 403 -17.66 1.54 11.39
CA VAL A 403 -17.54 0.51 10.34
C VAL A 403 -18.91 0.00 9.93
N GLN A 404 -19.80 -0.29 10.91
CA GLN A 404 -21.17 -0.72 10.67
C GLN A 404 -22.01 0.40 10.02
N ALA A 405 -21.96 1.61 10.58
CA ALA A 405 -22.73 2.76 10.09
C ALA A 405 -22.36 3.15 8.66
N ASP A 406 -21.08 3.04 8.31
CA ASP A 406 -20.54 3.34 6.99
C ASP A 406 -20.67 2.15 6.00
N GLY A 407 -21.14 0.99 6.46
CA GLY A 407 -21.34 -0.21 5.64
C GLY A 407 -20.04 -0.81 5.07
N LEU A 408 -18.89 -0.61 5.73
CA LEU A 408 -17.62 -1.12 5.23
C LEU A 408 -17.59 -2.65 5.20
N THR A 409 -16.88 -3.20 4.21
CA THR A 409 -16.68 -4.64 4.10
C THR A 409 -15.65 -5.10 5.12
N ASN A 410 -16.09 -5.75 6.19
CA ASN A 410 -15.18 -6.34 7.18
C ASN A 410 -14.70 -7.73 6.72
N LEU A 411 -13.39 -7.92 6.66
CA LEU A 411 -12.73 -9.17 6.27
C LEU A 411 -11.62 -9.53 7.25
N THR A 412 -11.42 -10.83 7.45
CA THR A 412 -10.17 -11.33 8.01
C THR A 412 -9.02 -11.15 7.01
N PHE A 413 -7.79 -11.25 7.46
CA PHE A 413 -6.63 -11.10 6.56
C PHE A 413 -6.55 -12.23 5.54
N ASN A 414 -6.94 -13.45 5.89
CA ASN A 414 -6.99 -14.57 4.95
C ASN A 414 -8.08 -14.40 3.88
N GLU A 415 -9.26 -13.89 4.26
CA GLU A 415 -10.32 -13.54 3.31
C GLU A 415 -9.82 -12.46 2.33
N TYR A 416 -9.14 -11.43 2.85
CA TYR A 416 -8.59 -10.36 2.02
C TYR A 416 -7.41 -10.83 1.14
N ALA A 417 -6.53 -11.68 1.67
CA ALA A 417 -5.46 -12.31 0.89
C ALA A 417 -6.02 -13.16 -0.26
N SER A 418 -7.08 -13.93 0.01
CA SER A 418 -7.77 -14.74 -0.99
C SER A 418 -8.39 -13.90 -2.10
N PHE A 419 -9.05 -12.78 -1.73
CA PHE A 419 -9.53 -11.80 -2.70
C PHE A 419 -8.37 -11.20 -3.51
N TRP A 420 -7.27 -10.83 -2.85
CA TRP A 420 -6.13 -10.21 -3.51
C TRP A 420 -5.45 -11.13 -4.52
N LYS A 421 -5.32 -12.41 -4.22
CA LYS A 421 -4.83 -13.43 -5.16
C LYS A 421 -5.74 -13.53 -6.39
N LYS A 422 -7.07 -13.62 -6.19
CA LYS A 422 -8.04 -13.59 -7.31
C LYS A 422 -7.89 -12.34 -8.15
N ARG A 423 -7.70 -11.17 -7.52
CA ARG A 423 -7.48 -9.90 -8.19
C ARG A 423 -6.18 -9.90 -9.03
N GLN A 424 -5.12 -10.53 -8.55
CA GLN A 424 -3.88 -10.68 -9.31
C GLN A 424 -4.05 -11.61 -10.52
N ASP A 425 -4.72 -12.74 -10.32
CA ASP A 425 -4.96 -13.75 -11.36
C ASP A 425 -5.95 -13.29 -12.43
N GLN A 426 -6.68 -12.21 -12.18
CA GLN A 426 -7.60 -11.66 -13.16
C GLN A 426 -6.84 -11.12 -14.37
N GLN A 427 -7.09 -11.71 -15.53
CA GLN A 427 -6.63 -11.20 -16.82
C GLN A 427 -7.68 -10.26 -17.38
N ILE A 428 -7.24 -9.08 -17.81
CA ILE A 428 -8.08 -8.07 -18.45
C ILE A 428 -7.37 -7.52 -19.68
N SER A 429 -8.16 -7.26 -20.73
CA SER A 429 -7.72 -6.51 -21.91
C SER A 429 -8.73 -5.40 -22.17
N ILE A 430 -8.27 -4.18 -22.35
CA ILE A 430 -9.13 -3.01 -22.42
C ILE A 430 -8.80 -2.22 -23.68
N TYR A 431 -9.82 -1.92 -24.47
CA TYR A 431 -9.67 -1.18 -25.71
C TYR A 431 -10.65 -0.02 -25.76
N SER A 432 -10.25 1.04 -26.42
CA SER A 432 -11.06 2.21 -26.70
C SER A 432 -11.34 2.30 -28.20
N GLU A 433 -12.59 2.50 -28.60
CA GLU A 433 -12.94 2.78 -30.00
C GLU A 433 -14.08 3.81 -30.07
N GLY A 434 -13.79 4.97 -30.63
CA GLY A 434 -14.72 6.09 -30.63
C GLY A 434 -15.09 6.49 -29.20
N GLN A 435 -16.37 6.48 -28.88
CA GLN A 435 -16.90 6.78 -27.54
C GLN A 435 -17.10 5.52 -26.67
N LYS A 436 -16.63 4.37 -27.12
CA LYS A 436 -16.82 3.10 -26.41
C LYS A 436 -15.52 2.56 -25.84
N ILE A 437 -15.65 1.88 -24.71
CA ILE A 437 -14.59 1.11 -24.06
C ILE A 437 -15.04 -0.34 -24.05
N PHE A 438 -14.18 -1.22 -24.53
CA PHE A 438 -14.40 -2.65 -24.56
C PHE A 438 -13.53 -3.31 -23.50
N ILE A 439 -14.13 -4.15 -22.66
CA ILE A 439 -13.46 -4.90 -21.60
C ILE A 439 -13.58 -6.38 -21.91
N GLU A 440 -12.46 -7.05 -22.05
CA GLU A 440 -12.35 -8.50 -22.14
C GLU A 440 -11.69 -9.00 -20.86
N SER A 441 -12.32 -9.91 -20.13
CA SER A 441 -11.78 -10.48 -18.89
C SER A 441 -12.01 -11.99 -18.85
N ASN A 442 -11.18 -12.70 -18.07
CA ASN A 442 -11.46 -14.08 -17.71
C ASN A 442 -12.72 -14.16 -16.80
N ASP A 443 -13.16 -15.39 -16.43
CA ASP A 443 -14.41 -15.63 -15.71
C ASP A 443 -14.48 -15.07 -14.28
N LEU A 444 -13.40 -14.46 -13.78
CA LEU A 444 -13.36 -13.86 -12.46
C LEU A 444 -14.15 -12.54 -12.44
N GLU A 445 -15.16 -12.45 -11.57
CA GLU A 445 -15.94 -11.23 -11.39
C GLU A 445 -15.32 -10.37 -10.30
N LEU A 446 -14.79 -9.22 -10.69
CA LEU A 446 -14.23 -8.21 -9.82
C LEU A 446 -14.73 -6.83 -10.26
N TYR A 447 -14.57 -5.84 -9.41
CA TYR A 447 -14.79 -4.45 -9.78
C TYR A 447 -13.55 -3.87 -10.48
N LEU A 448 -13.81 -3.06 -11.50
CA LEU A 448 -12.83 -2.18 -12.14
C LEU A 448 -13.16 -0.73 -11.77
N TYR A 449 -12.16 -0.03 -11.30
CA TYR A 449 -12.20 1.42 -11.16
C TYR A 449 -12.01 2.06 -12.53
N ILE A 450 -12.84 3.05 -12.86
CA ILE A 450 -12.74 3.81 -14.10
C ILE A 450 -12.93 5.30 -13.82
N SER A 451 -12.08 6.14 -14.38
CA SER A 451 -12.15 7.59 -14.21
C SER A 451 -11.61 8.33 -15.42
N ASN A 452 -12.10 9.55 -15.62
CA ASN A 452 -11.58 10.52 -16.59
C ASN A 452 -11.23 11.86 -15.93
N THR A 453 -11.37 11.95 -14.61
CA THR A 453 -10.98 13.08 -13.77
C THR A 453 -10.18 12.61 -12.56
N ASN A 454 -9.53 13.53 -11.86
CA ASN A 454 -8.75 13.20 -10.66
C ASN A 454 -9.62 12.97 -9.41
N ASN A 455 -10.87 13.41 -9.41
CA ASN A 455 -11.70 13.47 -8.20
C ASN A 455 -12.92 12.55 -8.25
N GLU A 456 -13.32 12.08 -9.42
CA GLU A 456 -14.56 11.32 -9.63
C GLU A 456 -14.25 10.02 -10.37
N PHE A 457 -15.00 8.99 -10.08
CA PHE A 457 -14.85 7.66 -10.70
C PHE A 457 -16.13 6.85 -10.62
N ASP A 458 -16.18 5.77 -11.40
CA ASP A 458 -17.18 4.72 -11.29
C ASP A 458 -16.53 3.37 -11.01
N LEU A 459 -17.31 2.45 -10.48
CA LEU A 459 -16.95 1.06 -10.32
C LEU A 459 -17.86 0.21 -11.21
N VAL A 460 -17.24 -0.54 -12.10
CA VAL A 460 -17.94 -1.40 -13.05
C VAL A 460 -17.51 -2.85 -12.86
N SER A 461 -18.43 -3.81 -13.12
CA SER A 461 -18.05 -5.21 -13.12
C SER A 461 -17.08 -5.50 -14.26
N SER A 462 -16.06 -6.30 -14.01
CA SER A 462 -15.13 -6.77 -15.04
C SER A 462 -15.80 -7.64 -16.11
N LYS A 463 -17.03 -8.13 -15.88
CA LYS A 463 -17.87 -8.83 -16.87
C LYS A 463 -18.60 -7.87 -17.81
N THR A 464 -18.56 -6.57 -17.55
CA THR A 464 -19.13 -5.57 -18.46
C THR A 464 -18.30 -5.52 -19.73
N GLN A 465 -18.90 -5.86 -20.87
CA GLN A 465 -18.15 -5.96 -22.13
C GLN A 465 -17.97 -4.60 -22.83
N ILE A 466 -18.94 -3.70 -22.70
CA ILE A 466 -18.95 -2.41 -23.41
C ILE A 466 -19.43 -1.31 -22.48
N LEU A 467 -18.68 -0.20 -22.44
CA LEU A 467 -19.01 1.02 -21.70
C LEU A 467 -18.98 2.21 -22.65
N GLU A 468 -19.85 3.18 -22.43
CA GLU A 468 -19.75 4.50 -23.08
C GLU A 468 -18.69 5.34 -22.36
N LYS A 469 -17.94 6.14 -23.11
CA LYS A 469 -17.01 7.15 -22.54
C LYS A 469 -17.81 8.35 -22.00
N SER A 470 -18.61 8.11 -20.96
CA SER A 470 -19.30 9.17 -20.24
C SER A 470 -18.41 9.77 -19.15
N VAL A 471 -18.87 10.84 -18.54
CA VAL A 471 -18.24 11.37 -17.31
C VAL A 471 -18.55 10.41 -16.19
N TYR A 472 -17.52 9.84 -15.58
CA TYR A 472 -17.63 8.91 -14.45
C TYR A 472 -17.65 9.73 -13.16
N SER A 473 -18.78 9.73 -12.46
CA SER A 473 -19.01 10.59 -11.29
C SER A 473 -19.88 10.00 -10.19
N THR A 474 -20.11 8.68 -10.22
CA THR A 474 -20.92 8.02 -9.16
C THR A 474 -20.23 8.09 -7.81
N PHE A 475 -18.90 8.01 -7.79
CA PHE A 475 -18.10 8.12 -6.59
C PHE A 475 -17.19 9.35 -6.65
N LYS A 476 -17.07 10.04 -5.51
CA LYS A 476 -16.16 11.18 -5.34
C LYS A 476 -15.16 10.89 -4.23
N TYR A 477 -13.92 11.33 -4.45
CA TYR A 477 -13.00 11.44 -3.33
C TYR A 477 -13.39 12.64 -2.48
N ASP A 478 -13.71 12.39 -1.22
CA ASP A 478 -13.80 13.49 -0.27
C ASP A 478 -12.39 14.08 -0.09
N THR A 479 -12.33 15.39 0.07
CA THR A 479 -11.09 16.07 0.44
C THR A 479 -11.05 16.22 1.96
N PRO A 480 -10.48 15.25 2.70
CA PRO A 480 -10.30 15.44 4.13
C PRO A 480 -9.37 16.64 4.34
N SER A 481 -9.51 17.32 5.45
CA SER A 481 -8.56 18.34 5.87
C SER A 481 -7.19 17.67 6.03
N LEU A 482 -6.32 17.85 5.05
CA LEU A 482 -4.95 17.39 5.14
C LEU A 482 -4.18 18.36 6.05
N PRO A 483 -3.23 17.84 6.86
CA PRO A 483 -2.39 18.73 7.65
C PRO A 483 -1.65 19.71 6.74
N SER A 484 -1.50 20.94 7.19
CA SER A 484 -0.71 21.95 6.48
C SER A 484 0.76 21.54 6.40
N ASN A 485 1.49 22.08 5.42
CA ASN A 485 2.93 21.81 5.30
C ASN A 485 3.69 22.17 6.58
N SER A 486 3.31 23.24 7.27
CA SER A 486 3.93 23.66 8.55
C SER A 486 3.69 22.63 9.66
N GLU A 487 2.52 22.03 9.76
CA GLU A 487 2.23 20.95 10.73
C GLU A 487 3.04 19.69 10.41
N ILE A 488 3.16 19.34 9.11
CA ILE A 488 3.97 18.19 8.68
C ILE A 488 5.45 18.44 8.95
N GLU A 489 5.96 19.64 8.72
CA GLU A 489 7.35 19.99 9.01
C GLU A 489 7.68 19.89 10.52
N GLN A 490 6.76 20.27 11.40
CA GLN A 490 6.91 20.11 12.86
C GLN A 490 7.13 18.64 13.25
N ILE A 491 6.53 17.69 12.55
CA ILE A 491 6.73 16.25 12.77
C ILE A 491 8.22 15.90 12.68
N HIS A 492 8.97 16.56 11.80
CA HIS A 492 10.38 16.25 11.54
C HIS A 492 11.37 17.00 12.43
N GLN A 493 10.95 18.09 13.10
CA GLN A 493 11.87 18.98 13.81
C GLN A 493 12.34 18.47 15.18
N ASN A 494 11.52 17.74 15.92
CA ASN A 494 11.88 17.36 17.30
C ASN A 494 12.53 15.97 17.40
N ARG A 495 13.85 15.89 17.27
CA ARG A 495 14.63 14.64 17.34
C ARG A 495 14.76 14.06 18.74
N PHE A 496 14.67 14.88 19.80
CA PHE A 496 14.89 14.43 21.16
C PHE A 496 13.87 13.38 21.63
N GLN A 497 12.61 13.54 21.26
CA GLN A 497 11.56 12.55 21.58
C GLN A 497 11.83 11.20 20.92
N LEU A 498 12.40 11.16 19.71
CA LEU A 498 12.76 9.92 19.03
C LEU A 498 13.84 9.14 19.80
N TYR A 499 14.86 9.83 20.31
CA TYR A 499 15.90 9.21 21.15
C TYR A 499 15.31 8.64 22.44
N LYS A 500 14.47 9.42 23.13
CA LYS A 500 13.79 8.97 24.35
C LYS A 500 12.95 7.71 24.08
N THR A 501 12.20 7.67 23.00
CA THR A 501 11.39 6.50 22.64
C THR A 501 12.26 5.29 22.33
N ASN A 502 13.36 5.45 21.58
CA ASN A 502 14.30 4.36 21.30
C ASN A 502 14.88 3.75 22.57
N ILE A 503 15.24 4.57 23.56
CA ILE A 503 15.75 4.11 24.87
C ILE A 503 14.66 3.34 25.63
N LEU A 504 13.42 3.84 25.62
CA LEU A 504 12.31 3.19 26.31
C LEU A 504 11.97 1.85 25.67
N ASP A 505 11.94 1.76 24.34
CA ASP A 505 11.69 0.51 23.62
C ASP A 505 12.82 -0.49 23.84
N TRP A 506 14.08 -0.04 23.80
CA TRP A 506 15.21 -0.90 24.11
C TRP A 506 15.11 -1.48 25.54
N ARG A 507 14.81 -0.64 26.52
CA ARG A 507 14.61 -1.08 27.91
C ARG A 507 13.46 -2.07 28.07
N ASN A 508 12.35 -1.85 27.35
CA ASN A 508 11.18 -2.73 27.42
C ASN A 508 11.48 -4.10 26.78
N ARG A 509 12.22 -4.12 25.67
CA ARG A 509 12.66 -5.37 25.01
C ARG A 509 13.66 -6.19 25.83
N GLN A 510 14.40 -5.56 26.73
CA GLN A 510 15.30 -6.26 27.67
C GLN A 510 14.57 -6.90 28.86
N ARG A 511 13.29 -6.57 29.07
CA ARG A 511 12.44 -7.08 30.15
C ARG A 511 11.50 -8.20 29.71
N LEU A 512 11.46 -8.51 28.44
CA LEU A 512 10.74 -9.60 27.81
C LEU A 512 11.71 -10.71 27.40
#